data_872030316ba0091b4203c12384eab20d
#
_entry.id   872030316ba0091b4203c12384eab20d
#
_cell.length_a   1.000
_cell.length_b   1.000
_cell.length_c   1.000
_cell.angle_alpha   90.00
_cell.angle_beta   90.00
_cell.angle_gamma   90.00
#
_symmetry.space_group_name_H-M   'P 1'
#
loop_
_entity.id
_entity.type
_entity.pdbx_description
1 polymer ?
#
loop_
_entity_poly.entity_id
_entity_poly.type
_entity_poly.pdbx_seq_one_letter_code
_entity_poly.pdbx_strand_id
1 'polypeptide(L)'
;MQIHLLDISSCDGKTIQESVVPELEKIDFQMGSFPVLAKEPVELTITNTGDKVLELTGTGKITVGIPCDRCLETVAVEIPLEFKKKLDMKLSDEERVNDLDESSYLTGMNLDVDRLVYLEVLICWPLKVLCKEDCKGICSRCGKNLNEGPCGCKEEPKDPRMAAISDIFSKFREEIGRAHV
;
A
#
# COMPACT_ATOMS: atom_id res chain seq x y z
N MET A 1 16.15 6.53 9.27
CA MET A 1 17.44 6.99 8.71
C MET A 1 17.28 8.34 8.04
N GLN A 2 18.25 9.29 8.21
CA GLN A 2 18.14 10.64 7.65
C GLN A 2 19.30 10.94 6.69
N ILE A 3 18.99 11.57 5.56
CA ILE A 3 19.97 12.08 4.58
C ILE A 3 19.99 13.60 4.65
N HIS A 4 21.18 14.19 4.79
CA HIS A 4 21.33 15.63 4.85
C HIS A 4 21.52 16.24 3.46
N LEU A 5 20.63 17.16 3.07
CA LEU A 5 20.53 17.68 1.70
C LEU A 5 21.34 18.95 1.45
N LEU A 6 22.03 19.51 2.47
CA LEU A 6 22.73 20.79 2.36
C LEU A 6 23.78 20.79 1.25
N ASP A 7 24.58 19.73 1.19
CA ASP A 7 25.67 19.61 0.21
C ASP A 7 25.19 19.51 -1.23
N ILE A 8 23.97 18.99 -1.44
CA ILE A 8 23.37 18.87 -2.76
C ILE A 8 22.71 20.19 -3.16
N SER A 9 21.98 20.81 -2.22
CA SER A 9 21.27 22.06 -2.47
C SER A 9 22.19 23.22 -2.79
N SER A 10 23.48 23.11 -2.41
CA SER A 10 24.49 24.16 -2.60
C SER A 10 25.07 24.20 -4.02
N CYS A 11 24.93 23.15 -4.83
CA CYS A 11 25.56 23.02 -6.15
C CYS A 11 24.56 22.56 -7.18
N ASP A 12 24.22 23.41 -8.13
CA ASP A 12 23.34 23.08 -9.25
C ASP A 12 23.93 21.94 -10.10
N GLY A 13 23.07 21.00 -10.51
CA GLY A 13 23.48 19.83 -11.30
C GLY A 13 24.14 18.71 -10.49
N LYS A 14 24.36 18.88 -9.19
CA LYS A 14 24.93 17.83 -8.35
C LYS A 14 23.92 16.69 -8.18
N THR A 15 24.40 15.45 -8.32
CA THR A 15 23.62 14.24 -8.11
C THR A 15 24.31 13.38 -7.06
N ILE A 16 23.55 12.81 -6.15
CA ILE A 16 24.01 11.75 -5.25
C ILE A 16 23.13 10.51 -5.42
N GLN A 17 23.74 9.36 -5.19
CA GLN A 17 23.07 8.06 -5.18
C GLN A 17 23.35 7.39 -3.86
N GLU A 18 22.31 6.94 -3.19
CA GLU A 18 22.38 6.28 -1.89
C GLU A 18 21.54 4.99 -1.93
N SER A 19 22.10 3.92 -1.44
CA SER A 19 21.39 2.63 -1.28
C SER A 19 21.07 2.44 0.19
N VAL A 20 19.79 2.46 0.54
CA VAL A 20 19.32 2.51 1.92
C VAL A 20 18.37 1.36 2.22
N VAL A 21 18.64 0.60 3.28
CA VAL A 21 17.67 -0.38 3.80
C VAL A 21 16.80 0.30 4.86
N PRO A 22 15.48 0.42 4.62
CA PRO A 22 14.58 1.06 5.58
C PRO A 22 14.52 0.32 6.92
N GLU A 23 14.43 1.06 8.03
CA GLU A 23 14.35 0.49 9.40
C GLU A 23 12.90 0.16 9.82
N LEU A 24 11.96 0.13 8.87
CA LEU A 24 10.55 -0.15 9.12
C LEU A 24 10.32 -1.62 9.49
N GLU A 25 9.77 -1.88 10.68
CA GLU A 25 9.39 -3.23 11.12
C GLU A 25 7.92 -3.55 10.84
N LYS A 26 7.08 -2.52 10.78
CA LYS A 26 5.65 -2.61 10.54
C LYS A 26 5.13 -1.37 9.84
N ILE A 27 4.01 -1.53 9.15
CA ILE A 27 3.24 -0.46 8.54
C ILE A 27 1.95 -0.28 9.35
N ASP A 28 1.84 0.84 10.05
CA ASP A 28 0.68 1.17 10.89
C ASP A 28 -0.16 2.25 10.21
N PHE A 29 -1.45 1.98 9.98
CA PHE A 29 -2.42 2.98 9.52
C PHE A 29 -3.84 2.63 9.96
N GLN A 30 -4.85 3.40 9.54
CA GLN A 30 -6.24 3.27 10.06
C GLN A 30 -6.83 1.85 9.96
N MET A 31 -6.38 1.02 9.02
CA MET A 31 -6.87 -0.34 8.84
C MET A 31 -6.18 -1.37 9.73
N GLY A 32 -5.09 -1.04 10.39
CA GLY A 32 -4.36 -1.93 11.29
C GLY A 32 -2.85 -1.78 11.25
N SER A 33 -2.18 -2.79 11.82
CA SER A 33 -0.71 -2.91 11.88
C SER A 33 -0.27 -4.14 11.10
N PHE A 34 0.60 -3.94 10.13
CA PHE A 34 1.02 -4.98 9.18
C PHE A 34 2.53 -5.19 9.28
N PRO A 35 3.01 -6.40 9.60
CA PRO A 35 4.44 -6.65 9.75
C PRO A 35 5.16 -6.57 8.41
N VAL A 36 6.34 -5.98 8.41
CA VAL A 36 7.27 -6.02 7.28
C VAL A 36 8.04 -7.33 7.36
N LEU A 37 7.88 -8.19 6.35
CA LEU A 37 8.47 -9.53 6.31
C LEU A 37 9.86 -9.55 5.66
N ALA A 38 10.06 -8.72 4.63
CA ALA A 38 11.34 -8.56 3.97
C ALA A 38 11.51 -7.13 3.44
N LYS A 39 12.76 -6.67 3.40
CA LYS A 39 13.16 -5.35 2.92
C LYS A 39 14.33 -5.51 1.96
N GLU A 40 14.19 -4.95 0.76
CA GLU A 40 15.30 -4.77 -0.15
C GLU A 40 15.87 -3.37 -0.01
N PRO A 41 17.14 -3.14 -0.35
CA PRO A 41 17.69 -1.80 -0.40
C PRO A 41 16.89 -0.93 -1.37
N VAL A 42 16.58 0.28 -0.95
CA VAL A 42 15.95 1.31 -1.80
C VAL A 42 17.06 2.15 -2.39
N GLU A 43 17.16 2.16 -3.70
CA GLU A 43 18.12 2.97 -4.45
C GLU A 43 17.53 4.37 -4.63
N LEU A 44 18.11 5.34 -3.96
CA LEU A 44 17.71 6.74 -4.02
C LEU A 44 18.69 7.53 -4.89
N THR A 45 18.16 8.31 -5.82
CA THR A 45 18.93 9.28 -6.58
C THR A 45 18.36 10.67 -6.35
N ILE A 46 19.16 11.59 -5.86
CA ILE A 46 18.79 12.96 -5.58
C ILE A 46 19.62 13.88 -6.47
N THR A 47 18.96 14.70 -7.30
CA THR A 47 19.59 15.61 -8.24
C THR A 47 19.13 17.04 -8.00
N ASN A 48 20.05 17.95 -7.85
CA ASN A 48 19.74 19.39 -7.85
C ASN A 48 19.52 19.85 -9.30
N THR A 49 18.29 20.21 -9.62
CA THR A 49 17.91 20.69 -10.96
C THR A 49 18.09 22.19 -11.15
N GLY A 50 18.63 22.85 -10.15
CA GLY A 50 18.77 24.31 -10.09
C GLY A 50 17.59 24.99 -9.43
N ASP A 51 17.70 26.28 -9.18
CA ASP A 51 16.67 27.12 -8.56
C ASP A 51 16.17 26.60 -7.20
N LYS A 52 17.04 25.90 -6.45
CA LYS A 52 16.75 25.21 -5.17
C LYS A 52 15.68 24.14 -5.26
N VAL A 53 15.50 23.54 -6.42
CA VAL A 53 14.61 22.38 -6.60
C VAL A 53 15.45 21.12 -6.69
N LEU A 54 15.14 20.16 -5.83
CA LEU A 54 15.74 18.81 -5.84
C LEU A 54 14.76 17.83 -6.47
N GLU A 55 15.23 17.05 -7.42
CA GLU A 55 14.51 15.91 -7.95
C GLU A 55 14.96 14.64 -7.22
N LEU A 56 14.03 13.95 -6.59
CA LEU A 56 14.22 12.72 -5.86
C LEU A 56 13.57 11.58 -6.62
N THR A 57 14.34 10.57 -6.99
CA THR A 57 13.84 9.32 -7.56
C THR A 57 14.25 8.16 -6.68
N GLY A 58 13.38 7.18 -6.55
CA GLY A 58 13.67 6.00 -5.74
C GLY A 58 13.07 4.74 -6.35
N THR A 59 13.81 3.64 -6.24
CA THR A 59 13.37 2.31 -6.66
C THR A 59 13.73 1.29 -5.59
N GLY A 60 12.83 0.33 -5.36
CA GLY A 60 13.04 -0.71 -4.36
C GLY A 60 11.84 -1.64 -4.25
N LYS A 61 11.85 -2.49 -3.22
CA LYS A 61 10.75 -3.39 -2.94
C LYS A 61 10.69 -3.70 -1.45
N ILE A 62 9.46 -3.76 -0.94
CA ILE A 62 9.16 -4.17 0.43
C ILE A 62 8.13 -5.29 0.41
N THR A 63 8.30 -6.30 1.26
CA THR A 63 7.33 -7.38 1.44
C THR A 63 6.61 -7.20 2.76
N VAL A 64 5.29 -7.07 2.70
CA VAL A 64 4.44 -6.85 3.87
C VAL A 64 3.51 -8.04 4.07
N GLY A 65 3.32 -8.44 5.32
CA GLY A 65 2.35 -9.47 5.71
C GLY A 65 0.94 -8.88 5.80
N ILE A 66 0.12 -9.11 4.77
CA ILE A 66 -1.24 -8.58 4.72
C ILE A 66 -2.24 -9.73 4.81
N PRO A 67 -3.29 -9.66 5.65
CA PRO A 67 -4.29 -10.70 5.72
C PRO A 67 -5.09 -10.80 4.42
N CYS A 68 -5.37 -12.01 3.99
CA CYS A 68 -6.27 -12.29 2.86
C CYS A 68 -7.67 -11.74 3.15
N ASP A 69 -8.26 -11.00 2.21
CA ASP A 69 -9.59 -10.37 2.35
C ASP A 69 -10.75 -11.37 2.52
N ARG A 70 -10.51 -12.67 2.29
CA ARG A 70 -11.52 -13.72 2.40
C ARG A 70 -11.31 -14.67 3.57
N CYS A 71 -10.08 -15.14 3.81
CA CYS A 71 -9.82 -16.17 4.83
C CYS A 71 -8.99 -15.67 6.00
N LEU A 72 -8.51 -14.42 5.95
CA LEU A 72 -7.72 -13.74 6.98
C LEU A 72 -6.33 -14.35 7.23
N GLU A 73 -5.90 -15.33 6.44
CA GLU A 73 -4.54 -15.84 6.48
C GLU A 73 -3.55 -14.77 5.99
N THR A 74 -2.42 -14.66 6.66
CA THR A 74 -1.38 -13.70 6.28
C THR A 74 -0.74 -14.11 4.96
N VAL A 75 -0.73 -13.20 4.01
CA VAL A 75 -0.12 -13.32 2.69
C VAL A 75 1.09 -12.41 2.63
N ALA A 76 2.23 -12.92 2.18
CA ALA A 76 3.39 -12.10 1.88
C ALA A 76 3.16 -11.36 0.55
N VAL A 77 2.96 -10.06 0.62
CA VAL A 77 2.68 -9.21 -0.54
C VAL A 77 3.90 -8.35 -0.83
N GLU A 78 4.44 -8.48 -2.03
CA GLU A 78 5.53 -7.64 -2.52
C GLU A 78 4.95 -6.32 -3.04
N ILE A 79 5.39 -5.21 -2.46
CA ILE A 79 5.01 -3.85 -2.86
C ILE A 79 6.22 -3.22 -3.56
N PRO A 80 6.14 -3.02 -4.88
CA PRO A 80 7.18 -2.32 -5.61
C PRO A 80 7.15 -0.84 -5.24
N LEU A 81 8.33 -0.26 -5.05
CA LEU A 81 8.52 1.16 -4.79
C LEU A 81 9.17 1.75 -6.03
N GLU A 82 8.47 2.63 -6.71
CA GLU A 82 8.99 3.41 -7.82
C GLU A 82 8.37 4.80 -7.76
N PHE A 83 9.17 5.78 -7.42
CA PHE A 83 8.67 7.14 -7.23
C PHE A 83 9.61 8.19 -7.79
N LYS A 84 9.02 9.31 -8.16
CA LYS A 84 9.72 10.51 -8.60
C LYS A 84 9.03 11.73 -7.99
N LYS A 85 9.77 12.47 -7.17
CA LYS A 85 9.27 13.64 -6.45
C LYS A 85 10.15 14.86 -6.70
N LYS A 86 9.53 16.02 -6.59
CA LYS A 86 10.25 17.31 -6.62
C LYS A 86 10.13 17.95 -5.27
N LEU A 87 11.26 18.38 -4.72
CA LEU A 87 11.34 19.05 -3.43
C LEU A 87 11.74 20.50 -3.68
N ASP A 88 10.83 21.43 -3.45
CA ASP A 88 11.16 22.86 -3.48
C ASP A 88 11.73 23.28 -2.12
N MET A 89 13.03 23.57 -2.13
CA MET A 89 13.77 23.97 -0.93
C MET A 89 13.58 25.46 -0.58
N LYS A 90 12.79 26.22 -1.37
CA LYS A 90 12.43 27.61 -1.04
C LYS A 90 11.27 27.69 -0.07
N LEU A 91 10.40 26.68 -0.08
CA LEU A 91 9.22 26.61 0.78
C LEU A 91 9.63 26.31 2.22
N SER A 92 9.05 27.01 3.17
CA SER A 92 9.14 26.66 4.59
C SER A 92 8.36 25.38 4.89
N ASP A 93 8.67 24.73 6.01
CA ASP A 93 7.96 23.52 6.43
C ASP A 93 6.45 23.76 6.60
N GLU A 94 6.04 24.96 7.04
CA GLU A 94 4.63 25.36 7.18
C GLU A 94 3.94 25.53 5.82
N GLU A 95 4.62 26.10 4.82
CA GLU A 95 4.09 26.27 3.46
C GLU A 95 3.90 24.92 2.75
N ARG A 96 4.83 23.98 2.95
CA ARG A 96 4.72 22.61 2.41
C ARG A 96 3.50 21.86 2.95
N VAL A 97 3.20 22.00 4.24
CA VAL A 97 2.03 21.38 4.87
C VAL A 97 0.73 21.97 4.31
N ASN A 98 0.70 23.28 4.02
CA ASN A 98 -0.49 23.96 3.50
C ASN A 98 -0.76 23.66 2.02
N ASP A 99 0.27 23.33 1.25
CA ASP A 99 0.14 23.10 -0.20
C ASP A 99 -0.26 21.66 -0.56
N LEU A 100 -0.74 20.87 0.44
CA LEU A 100 -1.08 19.46 0.31
C LEU A 100 0.07 18.60 -0.26
N ASP A 101 1.27 19.17 -0.29
CA ASP A 101 2.46 18.42 -0.66
C ASP A 101 2.78 17.47 0.49
N GLU A 102 2.80 16.18 0.21
CA GLU A 102 3.01 15.09 1.17
C GLU A 102 4.46 15.05 1.71
N SER A 103 5.07 16.23 1.90
CA SER A 103 6.48 16.37 2.29
C SER A 103 6.74 16.21 3.79
N SER A 104 5.88 15.47 4.50
CA SER A 104 6.10 15.13 5.92
C SER A 104 7.38 14.30 6.19
N TYR A 105 8.06 13.86 5.14
CA TYR A 105 9.37 13.19 5.17
C TYR A 105 10.56 14.16 5.07
N LEU A 106 10.31 15.45 4.89
CA LEU A 106 11.35 16.48 4.83
C LEU A 106 11.19 17.45 6.01
N THR A 107 12.25 17.61 6.79
CA THR A 107 12.30 18.57 7.90
C THR A 107 13.53 19.47 7.72
N GLY A 108 13.31 20.72 7.34
CA GLY A 108 14.38 21.63 6.96
C GLY A 108 15.22 21.07 5.80
N MET A 109 16.47 20.70 6.08
CA MET A 109 17.41 20.10 5.12
C MET A 109 17.63 18.60 5.34
N ASN A 110 16.81 17.95 6.16
CA ASN A 110 16.91 16.51 6.45
C ASN A 110 15.78 15.74 5.79
N LEU A 111 16.12 14.78 4.93
CA LEU A 111 15.22 13.83 4.33
C LEU A 111 15.14 12.59 5.23
N ASP A 112 13.96 12.29 5.76
CA ASP A 112 13.67 11.07 6.50
C ASP A 112 13.25 9.96 5.53
N VAL A 113 14.17 9.03 5.27
CA VAL A 113 13.99 7.95 4.30
C VAL A 113 12.93 6.95 4.77
N ASP A 114 12.88 6.64 6.06
CA ASP A 114 11.89 5.70 6.60
C ASP A 114 10.48 6.25 6.44
N ARG A 115 10.32 7.55 6.72
CA ARG A 115 9.04 8.22 6.52
C ARG A 115 8.64 8.30 5.05
N LEU A 116 9.58 8.58 4.16
CA LEU A 116 9.36 8.58 2.72
C LEU A 116 8.90 7.20 2.23
N VAL A 117 9.64 6.16 2.56
CA VAL A 117 9.31 4.77 2.17
C VAL A 117 7.96 4.35 2.74
N TYR A 118 7.67 4.70 4.00
CA TYR A 118 6.37 4.45 4.61
C TYR A 118 5.22 5.04 3.78
N LEU A 119 5.34 6.30 3.36
CA LEU A 119 4.31 6.96 2.55
C LEU A 119 4.17 6.32 1.16
N GLU A 120 5.28 5.95 0.51
CA GLU A 120 5.24 5.27 -0.79
C GLU A 120 4.58 3.89 -0.69
N VAL A 121 4.82 3.15 0.39
CA VAL A 121 4.12 1.89 0.66
C VAL A 121 2.62 2.12 0.79
N LEU A 122 2.17 3.20 1.45
CA LEU A 122 0.75 3.52 1.54
C LEU A 122 0.12 3.89 0.19
N ILE A 123 0.86 4.63 -0.66
CA ILE A 123 0.41 4.98 -2.01
C ILE A 123 0.26 3.73 -2.88
N CYS A 124 1.22 2.81 -2.79
CA CYS A 124 1.24 1.55 -3.55
C CYS A 124 0.44 0.42 -2.88
N TRP A 125 -0.34 0.72 -1.83
CA TRP A 125 -1.07 -0.31 -1.09
C TRP A 125 -2.05 -1.06 -1.97
N PRO A 126 -2.06 -2.40 -1.95
CA PRO A 126 -2.93 -3.19 -2.81
C PRO A 126 -4.40 -3.03 -2.41
N LEU A 127 -5.28 -2.84 -3.39
CA LEU A 127 -6.73 -2.72 -3.17
C LEU A 127 -7.38 -4.06 -2.76
N LYS A 128 -6.73 -5.18 -3.06
CA LYS A 128 -7.24 -6.52 -2.79
C LYS A 128 -6.10 -7.49 -2.60
N VAL A 129 -6.17 -8.26 -1.52
CA VAL A 129 -5.20 -9.31 -1.20
C VAL A 129 -5.91 -10.65 -1.07
N LEU A 130 -5.50 -11.64 -1.85
CA LEU A 130 -6.01 -13.01 -1.78
C LEU A 130 -4.85 -14.00 -1.62
N CYS A 131 -5.02 -14.99 -0.75
CA CYS A 131 -4.04 -16.08 -0.63
C CYS A 131 -3.99 -16.97 -1.89
N LYS A 132 -5.11 -17.03 -2.62
CA LYS A 132 -5.27 -17.69 -3.94
C LYS A 132 -6.55 -17.18 -4.61
N GLU A 133 -6.62 -17.26 -5.93
CA GLU A 133 -7.76 -16.74 -6.70
C GLU A 133 -9.08 -17.38 -6.32
N ASP A 134 -9.10 -18.69 -6.09
CA ASP A 134 -10.25 -19.50 -5.70
C ASP A 134 -10.47 -19.60 -4.19
N CYS A 135 -9.91 -18.66 -3.40
CA CYS A 135 -10.06 -18.65 -1.95
C CYS A 135 -11.53 -18.69 -1.54
N LYS A 136 -11.90 -19.70 -0.75
CA LYS A 136 -13.28 -19.93 -0.29
C LYS A 136 -13.67 -19.05 0.90
N GLY A 137 -12.68 -18.42 1.54
CA GLY A 137 -12.90 -17.57 2.69
C GLY A 137 -13.14 -18.32 3.99
N ILE A 138 -13.75 -17.60 4.95
CA ILE A 138 -14.17 -18.15 6.24
C ILE A 138 -15.67 -18.40 6.27
N CYS A 139 -16.09 -19.36 7.08
CA CYS A 139 -17.50 -19.56 7.37
C CYS A 139 -18.06 -18.38 8.17
N SER A 140 -19.14 -17.78 7.70
CA SER A 140 -19.78 -16.62 8.36
C SER A 140 -20.37 -16.94 9.75
N ARG A 141 -20.51 -18.21 10.13
CA ARG A 141 -21.06 -18.65 11.41
C ARG A 141 -19.99 -19.00 12.45
N CYS A 142 -19.03 -19.86 12.05
CA CYS A 142 -18.06 -20.41 13.00
C CYS A 142 -16.63 -19.90 12.76
N GLY A 143 -16.38 -19.06 11.73
CA GLY A 143 -15.05 -18.53 11.42
C GLY A 143 -14.07 -19.55 10.85
N LYS A 144 -14.47 -20.82 10.65
CA LYS A 144 -13.56 -21.84 10.09
C LYS A 144 -13.13 -21.47 8.68
N ASN A 145 -11.84 -21.61 8.39
CA ASN A 145 -11.30 -21.45 7.04
C ASN A 145 -11.83 -22.54 6.12
N LEU A 146 -12.61 -22.14 5.11
CA LEU A 146 -13.24 -23.07 4.16
C LEU A 146 -12.26 -23.63 3.12
N ASN A 147 -11.04 -23.10 3.05
CA ASN A 147 -9.99 -23.68 2.22
C ASN A 147 -9.46 -25.01 2.80
N GLU A 148 -9.55 -25.19 4.12
CA GLU A 148 -9.14 -26.41 4.83
C GLU A 148 -10.20 -27.52 4.79
N GLY A 149 -11.40 -27.19 4.33
CA GLY A 149 -12.51 -28.13 4.22
C GLY A 149 -13.84 -27.57 4.72
N PRO A 150 -14.95 -28.26 4.46
CA PRO A 150 -16.27 -27.80 4.86
C PRO A 150 -16.39 -27.68 6.38
N CYS A 151 -17.16 -26.72 6.84
CA CYS A 151 -17.57 -26.63 8.23
C CYS A 151 -18.84 -27.47 8.46
N GLY A 152 -19.06 -27.93 9.71
CA GLY A 152 -20.27 -28.68 10.08
C GLY A 152 -21.51 -27.79 10.33
N CYS A 153 -21.46 -26.51 9.99
CA CYS A 153 -22.60 -25.62 10.16
C CYS A 153 -23.69 -25.94 9.16
N LYS A 154 -24.93 -26.12 9.67
CA LYS A 154 -26.11 -26.26 8.79
C LYS A 154 -26.36 -24.90 8.09
N GLU A 155 -26.66 -24.93 6.81
CA GLU A 155 -27.20 -23.77 6.12
C GLU A 155 -28.58 -23.45 6.72
N GLU A 156 -28.71 -22.33 7.40
CA GLU A 156 -30.04 -21.86 7.78
C GLU A 156 -30.75 -21.34 6.53
N PRO A 157 -32.07 -21.53 6.45
CA PRO A 157 -32.87 -20.91 5.41
C PRO A 157 -32.63 -19.39 5.49
N LYS A 158 -32.36 -18.79 4.33
CA LYS A 158 -32.24 -17.34 4.23
C LYS A 158 -33.48 -16.68 4.84
N ASP A 159 -33.30 -15.54 5.53
CA ASP A 159 -34.41 -14.77 6.08
C ASP A 159 -35.54 -14.68 5.02
N PRO A 160 -36.78 -15.07 5.37
CA PRO A 160 -37.92 -15.07 4.43
C PRO A 160 -38.12 -13.70 3.74
N ARG A 161 -37.73 -12.60 4.39
CA ARG A 161 -37.75 -11.25 3.82
C ARG A 161 -36.76 -11.07 2.68
N MET A 162 -35.65 -11.80 2.72
CA MET A 162 -34.61 -11.77 1.68
C MET A 162 -34.86 -12.81 0.58
N ALA A 163 -35.75 -13.78 0.79
CA ALA A 163 -36.08 -14.81 -0.19
C ALA A 163 -36.66 -14.19 -1.47
N ALA A 164 -37.59 -13.25 -1.34
CA ALA A 164 -38.17 -12.55 -2.48
C ALA A 164 -37.14 -11.78 -3.31
N ILE A 165 -36.18 -11.15 -2.66
CA ILE A 165 -35.06 -10.43 -3.31
C ILE A 165 -34.14 -11.44 -4.02
N SER A 166 -33.83 -12.56 -3.38
CA SER A 166 -33.01 -13.63 -3.96
C SER A 166 -33.64 -14.22 -5.21
N ASP A 167 -34.97 -14.42 -5.22
CA ASP A 167 -35.73 -14.94 -6.36
C ASP A 167 -35.73 -13.96 -7.55
N ILE A 168 -35.84 -12.67 -7.28
CA ILE A 168 -35.72 -11.62 -8.30
C ILE A 168 -34.32 -11.65 -8.92
N PHE A 169 -33.25 -11.66 -8.11
CA PHE A 169 -31.87 -11.73 -8.60
C PHE A 169 -31.60 -13.00 -9.39
N SER A 170 -32.15 -14.14 -8.99
CA SER A 170 -32.02 -15.41 -9.73
C SER A 170 -32.62 -15.33 -11.12
N LYS A 171 -33.83 -14.76 -11.24
CA LYS A 171 -34.51 -14.53 -12.52
C LYS A 171 -33.75 -13.59 -13.43
N PHE A 172 -33.25 -12.46 -12.88
CA PHE A 172 -32.40 -11.54 -13.63
C PHE A 172 -31.14 -12.19 -14.18
N ARG A 173 -30.50 -13.04 -13.39
CA ARG A 173 -29.28 -13.76 -13.82
C ARG A 173 -29.57 -14.76 -14.95
N GLU A 174 -30.73 -15.43 -14.95
CA GLU A 174 -31.17 -16.32 -16.02
C GLU A 174 -31.50 -15.55 -17.31
N GLU A 175 -32.11 -14.37 -17.21
CA GLU A 175 -32.43 -13.52 -18.36
C GLU A 175 -31.18 -12.93 -19.02
N ILE A 176 -30.20 -12.44 -18.22
CA ILE A 176 -28.91 -11.94 -18.74
C ILE A 176 -28.11 -13.06 -19.38
N GLY A 177 -28.12 -14.28 -18.83
CA GLY A 177 -27.45 -15.44 -19.40
C GLY A 177 -28.00 -15.90 -20.74
N ARG A 178 -29.28 -15.59 -21.04
CA ARG A 178 -29.92 -15.91 -22.34
C ARG A 178 -29.72 -14.83 -23.41
N ALA A 179 -29.33 -13.63 -23.04
CA ALA A 179 -29.12 -12.52 -23.96
C ALA A 179 -27.74 -12.55 -24.68
N HIS A 180 -26.90 -13.52 -24.39
CA HIS A 180 -25.56 -13.68 -24.96
C HIS A 180 -25.38 -15.00 -25.75
N VAL A 181 -26.42 -15.53 -26.37
CA VAL A 181 -26.33 -16.63 -27.35
C VAL A 181 -26.72 -16.14 -28.72
#